data_2fab5bd6acc8c7bd7f54e31c59025c66
#
_entry.id   2fab5bd6acc8c7bd7f54e31c59025c66
#
_cell.length_a   1.000
_cell.length_b   1.000
_cell.length_c   1.000
_cell.angle_alpha   90.00
_cell.angle_beta   90.00
_cell.angle_gamma   90.00
#
_symmetry.space_group_name_H-M   'P 1'
#
loop_
_entity.id
_entity.type
_entity.pdbx_description
1 polymer ?
#
loop_
_entity_poly.entity_id
_entity_poly.type
_entity_poly.pdbx_seq_one_letter_code
_entity_poly.pdbx_strand_id
1 'polypeptide(L)'
;MTGVWANETISILNHLHALVPDEHMYELMKAQAFIINRQRQEAKWILDDFKHSNPDKKAPIWGYYLYLMTLLEREPSYIDNMTHEVELIFYENPDSVLLFWVLLFLRNQYFDDNAGKLKDIKYWVLRGCSSPYLYIEAYYLISQDPYLIKELSVFELRILSWAVKKKALTKELAGAIFEAVDLAGGFDNRVYELLTAAYEICPEAEYVSIICSYLIKGHKNDTCFHKWFELGIENKLRLLV
;
A
#
# COMPACT_ATOMS: atom_id res chain seq x y z
N MET A 1 1.81 16.00 27.19
CA MET A 1 3.15 16.00 26.51
C MET A 1 3.11 16.37 25.01
N THR A 2 1.97 16.76 24.45
CA THR A 2 1.80 16.99 23.00
C THR A 2 2.14 18.42 22.52
N GLY A 3 2.07 19.43 23.35
CA GLY A 3 2.22 20.83 22.92
C GLY A 3 3.65 21.28 22.58
N VAL A 4 4.67 20.73 23.23
CA VAL A 4 6.07 21.14 23.00
C VAL A 4 6.56 20.69 21.63
N TRP A 5 6.29 19.45 21.26
CA TRP A 5 6.68 18.88 19.96
C TRP A 5 6.02 19.59 18.77
N ALA A 6 4.76 20.03 18.93
CA ALA A 6 4.06 20.73 17.86
C ALA A 6 4.66 22.12 17.59
N ASN A 7 5.07 22.86 18.60
CA ASN A 7 5.71 24.16 18.42
C ASN A 7 7.08 24.06 17.76
N GLU A 8 7.88 23.05 18.13
CA GLU A 8 9.16 22.77 17.49
C GLU A 8 8.95 22.36 16.01
N THR A 9 7.97 21.50 15.75
CA THR A 9 7.61 21.10 14.38
C THR A 9 7.19 22.30 13.55
N ILE A 10 6.34 23.18 14.05
CA ILE A 10 5.92 24.42 13.38
C ILE A 10 7.12 25.33 13.08
N SER A 11 8.05 25.45 14.02
CA SER A 11 9.27 26.25 13.82
C SER A 11 10.14 25.69 12.69
N ILE A 12 10.34 24.37 12.67
CA ILE A 12 11.08 23.69 11.59
C ILE A 12 10.40 23.89 10.24
N LEU A 13 9.07 23.69 10.19
CA LEU A 13 8.31 23.86 8.95
C LEU A 13 8.33 25.30 8.43
N ASN A 14 8.29 26.29 9.30
CA ASN A 14 8.47 27.70 8.92
C ASN A 14 9.86 27.94 8.29
N HIS A 15 10.90 27.32 8.87
CA HIS A 15 12.24 27.43 8.33
C HIS A 15 12.38 26.75 6.97
N LEU A 16 11.82 25.56 6.81
CA LEU A 16 11.82 24.80 5.54
C LEU A 16 11.04 25.56 4.46
N HIS A 17 9.86 26.11 4.78
CA HIS A 17 9.07 26.90 3.84
C HIS A 17 9.81 28.20 3.41
N ALA A 18 10.57 28.82 4.31
CA ALA A 18 11.40 29.98 3.96
C ALA A 18 12.56 29.61 3.00
N LEU A 19 13.04 28.35 3.05
CA LEU A 19 14.08 27.87 2.14
C LEU A 19 13.51 27.44 0.77
N VAL A 20 12.28 26.92 0.74
CA VAL A 20 11.61 26.42 -0.47
C VAL A 20 10.17 26.95 -0.48
N PRO A 21 9.95 28.22 -0.86
CA PRO A 21 8.64 28.88 -0.75
C PRO A 21 7.54 28.26 -1.61
N ASP A 22 7.91 27.65 -2.74
CA ASP A 22 6.97 27.04 -3.69
C ASP A 22 6.52 25.64 -3.29
N GLU A 23 7.01 25.11 -2.16
CA GLU A 23 6.66 23.77 -1.66
C GLU A 23 5.46 23.84 -0.72
N HIS A 24 4.28 23.85 -1.28
CA HIS A 24 2.99 23.89 -0.56
C HIS A 24 2.78 22.74 0.44
N MET A 25 3.56 21.66 0.35
CA MET A 25 3.49 20.56 1.31
C MET A 25 3.82 21.05 2.73
N TYR A 26 4.77 21.96 2.89
CA TYR A 26 5.13 22.49 4.22
C TYR A 26 4.01 23.28 4.86
N GLU A 27 3.20 23.99 4.06
CA GLU A 27 2.02 24.71 4.53
C GLU A 27 0.97 23.73 5.08
N LEU A 28 0.69 22.65 4.33
CA LEU A 28 -0.25 21.63 4.76
C LEU A 28 0.25 20.86 5.99
N MET A 29 1.52 20.52 6.07
CA MET A 29 2.11 19.90 7.25
C MET A 29 2.03 20.83 8.47
N LYS A 30 2.17 22.13 8.29
CA LYS A 30 1.98 23.13 9.34
C LYS A 30 0.52 23.18 9.78
N ALA A 31 -0.43 23.17 8.85
CA ALA A 31 -1.85 23.08 9.20
C ALA A 31 -2.15 21.80 10.00
N GLN A 32 -1.60 20.66 9.62
CA GLN A 32 -1.71 19.41 10.38
C GLN A 32 -1.17 19.55 11.82
N ALA A 33 0.01 20.16 11.98
CA ALA A 33 0.59 20.40 13.31
C ALA A 33 -0.33 21.28 14.18
N PHE A 34 -0.95 22.32 13.60
CA PHE A 34 -1.93 23.14 14.31
C PHE A 34 -3.19 22.34 14.68
N ILE A 35 -3.70 21.46 13.81
CA ILE A 35 -4.84 20.57 14.10
C ILE A 35 -4.52 19.66 15.30
N ILE A 36 -3.36 19.03 15.29
CA ILE A 36 -2.90 18.15 16.37
C ILE A 36 -2.80 18.93 17.68
N ASN A 37 -2.34 20.17 17.60
CA ASN A 37 -2.18 21.07 18.76
C ASN A 37 -3.50 21.74 19.19
N ARG A 38 -4.64 21.39 18.58
CA ARG A 38 -5.97 21.93 18.83
C ARG A 38 -6.14 23.42 18.48
N GLN A 39 -5.24 23.97 17.71
CA GLN A 39 -5.26 25.35 17.19
C GLN A 39 -6.00 25.39 15.86
N ARG A 40 -7.31 25.15 15.91
CA ARG A 40 -8.15 24.94 14.71
C ARG A 40 -8.27 26.19 13.83
N GLN A 41 -8.24 27.37 14.43
CA GLN A 41 -8.38 28.62 13.68
C GLN A 41 -7.14 28.91 12.83
N GLU A 42 -5.96 28.69 13.38
CA GLU A 42 -4.69 28.84 12.68
C GLU A 42 -4.57 27.84 11.52
N ALA A 43 -4.97 26.58 11.77
CA ALA A 43 -5.04 25.58 10.73
C ALA A 43 -5.99 25.99 9.60
N LYS A 44 -7.18 26.50 9.93
CA LYS A 44 -8.18 26.93 8.96
C LYS A 44 -7.67 28.05 8.07
N TRP A 45 -7.00 29.03 8.62
CA TRP A 45 -6.41 30.13 7.83
C TRP A 45 -5.41 29.60 6.79
N ILE A 46 -4.53 28.67 7.18
CA ILE A 46 -3.56 28.09 6.23
C ILE A 46 -4.28 27.30 5.15
N LEU A 47 -5.30 26.52 5.50
CA LEU A 47 -6.05 25.71 4.53
C LEU A 47 -6.89 26.58 3.58
N ASP A 48 -7.46 27.68 4.07
CA ASP A 48 -8.18 28.64 3.23
C ASP A 48 -7.22 29.35 2.25
N ASP A 49 -6.03 29.73 2.70
CA ASP A 49 -5.00 30.34 1.85
C ASP A 49 -4.49 29.36 0.77
N PHE A 50 -4.17 28.12 1.17
CA PHE A 50 -3.81 27.04 0.26
C PHE A 50 -4.88 26.82 -0.82
N LYS A 51 -6.16 26.80 -0.44
CA LYS A 51 -7.28 26.63 -1.38
C LYS A 51 -7.33 27.70 -2.44
N HIS A 52 -6.95 28.93 -2.11
CA HIS A 52 -6.96 30.05 -3.05
C HIS A 52 -5.73 30.08 -3.93
N SER A 53 -4.58 29.67 -3.42
CA SER A 53 -3.30 29.67 -4.15
C SER A 53 -3.09 28.43 -5.03
N ASN A 54 -3.79 27.31 -4.75
CA ASN A 54 -3.65 26.03 -5.46
C ASN A 54 -4.92 25.64 -6.23
N PRO A 55 -5.05 26.05 -7.51
CA PRO A 55 -6.21 25.70 -8.32
C PRO A 55 -6.22 24.26 -8.85
N ASP A 56 -5.09 23.53 -8.81
CA ASP A 56 -5.02 22.17 -9.34
C ASP A 56 -5.60 21.14 -8.36
N LYS A 57 -6.90 20.90 -8.52
CA LYS A 57 -7.66 19.93 -7.71
C LYS A 57 -7.39 18.47 -8.07
N LYS A 58 -6.55 18.20 -9.08
CA LYS A 58 -6.17 16.85 -9.51
C LYS A 58 -4.81 16.43 -8.96
N ALA A 59 -4.05 17.37 -8.44
CA ALA A 59 -2.74 17.08 -7.88
C ALA A 59 -2.85 16.27 -6.57
N PRO A 60 -1.92 15.34 -6.28
CA PRO A 60 -1.91 14.57 -5.04
C PRO A 60 -1.97 15.42 -3.76
N ILE A 61 -1.38 16.60 -3.78
CA ILE A 61 -1.38 17.53 -2.66
C ILE A 61 -2.80 18.02 -2.31
N TRP A 62 -3.71 18.10 -3.30
CA TRP A 62 -5.12 18.44 -3.06
C TRP A 62 -5.82 17.36 -2.24
N GLY A 63 -5.52 16.09 -2.47
CA GLY A 63 -6.03 15.00 -1.63
C GLY A 63 -5.61 15.12 -0.17
N TYR A 64 -4.38 15.57 0.10
CA TYR A 64 -3.91 15.82 1.46
C TYR A 64 -4.63 17.01 2.10
N TYR A 65 -4.88 18.08 1.35
CA TYR A 65 -5.72 19.20 1.79
C TYR A 65 -7.13 18.73 2.19
N LEU A 66 -7.78 17.91 1.36
CA LEU A 66 -9.11 17.36 1.65
C LEU A 66 -9.13 16.53 2.94
N TYR A 67 -8.10 15.72 3.16
CA TYR A 67 -7.92 14.98 4.42
C TYR A 67 -7.85 15.93 5.63
N LEU A 68 -7.04 16.97 5.56
CA LEU A 68 -6.92 17.93 6.66
C LEU A 68 -8.25 18.65 6.94
N MET A 69 -9.02 18.96 5.91
CA MET A 69 -10.36 19.51 6.04
C MET A 69 -11.31 18.55 6.80
N THR A 70 -11.22 17.24 6.57
CA THR A 70 -12.04 16.27 7.33
C THR A 70 -11.70 16.23 8.81
N LEU A 71 -10.43 16.46 9.16
CA LEU A 71 -10.01 16.57 10.57
C LEU A 71 -10.59 17.80 11.27
N LEU A 72 -10.91 18.85 10.52
CA LEU A 72 -11.57 20.05 11.04
C LEU A 72 -13.09 19.89 11.14
N GLU A 73 -13.74 19.44 10.09
CA GLU A 73 -15.22 19.44 10.03
C GLU A 73 -15.85 18.24 10.77
N ARG A 74 -15.22 17.07 10.74
CA ARG A 74 -15.65 15.84 11.45
C ARG A 74 -17.10 15.39 11.25
N GLU A 75 -17.78 15.90 10.25
CA GLU A 75 -19.14 15.46 9.91
C GLU A 75 -19.07 14.23 9.00
N PRO A 76 -19.79 13.11 9.32
CA PRO A 76 -19.70 11.88 8.53
C PRO A 76 -19.99 12.08 7.04
N SER A 77 -21.05 12.80 6.70
CA SER A 77 -21.42 13.09 5.31
C SER A 77 -20.34 13.90 4.57
N TYR A 78 -19.67 14.81 5.28
CA TYR A 78 -18.57 15.58 4.73
C TYR A 78 -17.34 14.69 4.47
N ILE A 79 -17.02 13.81 5.42
CA ILE A 79 -15.90 12.87 5.29
C ILE A 79 -16.12 11.92 4.11
N ASP A 80 -17.33 11.38 3.95
CA ASP A 80 -17.67 10.47 2.84
C ASP A 80 -17.49 11.17 1.48
N ASN A 81 -17.96 12.42 1.35
CA ASN A 81 -17.80 13.20 0.13
C ASN A 81 -16.31 13.47 -0.18
N MET A 82 -15.53 13.87 0.83
CA MET A 82 -14.09 14.11 0.66
C MET A 82 -13.33 12.84 0.33
N THR A 83 -13.70 11.72 0.95
CA THR A 83 -13.12 10.40 0.65
C THR A 83 -13.34 10.04 -0.82
N HIS A 84 -14.54 10.24 -1.34
CA HIS A 84 -14.83 9.98 -2.74
C HIS A 84 -14.03 10.90 -3.68
N GLU A 85 -13.87 12.16 -3.34
CA GLU A 85 -13.06 13.11 -4.12
C GLU A 85 -11.56 12.69 -4.14
N VAL A 86 -11.02 12.26 -3.01
CA VAL A 86 -9.65 11.73 -2.93
C VAL A 86 -9.50 10.42 -3.71
N GLU A 87 -10.51 9.55 -3.74
CA GLU A 87 -10.49 8.34 -4.57
C GLU A 87 -10.35 8.68 -6.06
N LEU A 88 -11.08 9.66 -6.55
CA LEU A 88 -10.98 10.10 -7.95
C LEU A 88 -9.58 10.60 -8.29
N ILE A 89 -8.97 11.40 -7.40
CA ILE A 89 -7.59 11.88 -7.58
C ILE A 89 -6.61 10.72 -7.56
N PHE A 90 -6.81 9.73 -6.68
CA PHE A 90 -5.94 8.54 -6.58
C PHE A 90 -6.01 7.67 -7.84
N TYR A 91 -7.16 7.54 -8.48
CA TYR A 91 -7.27 6.83 -9.76
C TYR A 91 -6.50 7.53 -10.90
N GLU A 92 -6.41 8.84 -10.88
CA GLU A 92 -5.60 9.61 -11.83
C GLU A 92 -4.10 9.58 -11.47
N ASN A 93 -3.74 9.36 -10.19
CA ASN A 93 -2.37 9.36 -9.67
C ASN A 93 -2.07 8.09 -8.83
N PRO A 94 -2.12 6.89 -9.42
CA PRO A 94 -2.04 5.62 -8.69
C PRO A 94 -0.69 5.38 -8.00
N ASP A 95 0.38 6.03 -8.47
CA ASP A 95 1.72 5.90 -7.89
C ASP A 95 1.98 6.86 -6.72
N SER A 96 0.96 7.64 -6.33
CA SER A 96 1.11 8.57 -5.22
C SER A 96 1.01 7.88 -3.87
N VAL A 97 2.15 7.76 -3.17
CA VAL A 97 2.23 7.27 -1.78
C VAL A 97 1.36 8.13 -0.85
N LEU A 98 1.35 9.44 -1.09
CA LEU A 98 0.60 10.39 -0.27
C LEU A 98 -0.90 10.10 -0.32
N LEU A 99 -1.47 9.95 -1.52
CA LEU A 99 -2.90 9.66 -1.70
C LEU A 99 -3.30 8.30 -1.14
N PHE A 100 -2.43 7.31 -1.30
CA PHE A 100 -2.64 5.99 -0.72
C PHE A 100 -2.81 6.08 0.81
N TRP A 101 -1.88 6.73 1.52
CA TRP A 101 -1.98 6.91 2.97
C TRP A 101 -3.17 7.76 3.39
N VAL A 102 -3.46 8.84 2.64
CA VAL A 102 -4.63 9.68 2.88
C VAL A 102 -5.93 8.86 2.83
N LEU A 103 -6.09 8.02 1.80
CA LEU A 103 -7.27 7.16 1.68
C LEU A 103 -7.37 6.14 2.80
N LEU A 104 -6.26 5.51 3.18
CA LEU A 104 -6.26 4.60 4.33
C LEU A 104 -6.70 5.31 5.61
N PHE A 105 -6.21 6.53 5.86
CA PHE A 105 -6.62 7.30 7.03
C PHE A 105 -8.10 7.70 6.98
N LEU A 106 -8.61 8.13 5.84
CA LEU A 106 -10.01 8.51 5.68
C LEU A 106 -10.96 7.33 5.91
N ARG A 107 -10.65 6.18 5.30
CA ARG A 107 -11.46 4.96 5.43
C ARG A 107 -11.40 4.36 6.84
N ASN A 108 -10.25 4.44 7.50
CA ASN A 108 -10.03 3.85 8.82
C ASN A 108 -10.44 4.73 10.00
N GLN A 109 -10.93 5.93 9.77
CA GLN A 109 -11.43 6.78 10.86
C GLN A 109 -12.56 6.12 11.67
N TYR A 110 -13.29 5.19 11.06
CA TYR A 110 -14.43 4.48 11.65
C TYR A 110 -14.15 3.02 12.01
N PHE A 111 -13.11 2.40 11.41
CA PHE A 111 -12.83 0.98 11.54
C PHE A 111 -11.34 0.75 11.71
N ASP A 112 -10.90 0.58 12.93
CA ASP A 112 -9.52 0.18 13.23
C ASP A 112 -9.40 -1.36 13.17
N ASP A 113 -9.90 -1.96 12.09
CA ASP A 113 -9.77 -3.37 11.84
C ASP A 113 -9.02 -3.70 10.53
N ASN A 114 -8.20 -4.72 10.57
CA ASN A 114 -7.41 -5.13 9.41
C ASN A 114 -8.29 -5.71 8.29
N ALA A 115 -9.42 -6.30 8.63
CA ALA A 115 -10.39 -6.85 7.66
C ALA A 115 -11.07 -5.73 6.86
N GLY A 116 -11.44 -4.63 7.53
CA GLY A 116 -12.01 -3.44 6.87
C GLY A 116 -11.02 -2.79 5.90
N LYS A 117 -9.76 -2.60 6.34
CA LYS A 117 -8.67 -2.07 5.50
C LYS A 117 -8.47 -2.90 4.25
N LEU A 118 -8.43 -4.22 4.43
CA LEU A 118 -8.24 -5.14 3.32
C LEU A 118 -9.42 -5.15 2.35
N LYS A 119 -10.66 -5.00 2.85
CA LYS A 119 -11.86 -4.84 2.03
C LYS A 119 -11.77 -3.58 1.15
N ASP A 120 -11.27 -2.48 1.68
CA ASP A 120 -11.08 -1.23 0.92
C ASP A 120 -9.99 -1.38 -0.14
N ILE A 121 -8.86 -2.03 0.20
CA ILE A 121 -7.82 -2.37 -0.79
C ILE A 121 -8.40 -3.23 -1.91
N LYS A 122 -9.20 -4.24 -1.59
CA LYS A 122 -9.94 -5.06 -2.57
C LYS A 122 -10.78 -4.21 -3.52
N TYR A 123 -11.54 -3.29 -2.95
CA TYR A 123 -12.40 -2.40 -3.72
C TYR A 123 -11.62 -1.58 -4.74
N TRP A 124 -10.50 -0.97 -4.35
CA TRP A 124 -9.68 -0.17 -5.26
C TRP A 124 -9.00 -1.01 -6.34
N VAL A 125 -8.50 -2.18 -6.00
CA VAL A 125 -7.90 -3.11 -6.97
C VAL A 125 -8.93 -3.60 -7.99
N LEU A 126 -10.15 -3.94 -7.57
CA LEU A 126 -11.21 -4.36 -8.47
C LEU A 126 -11.66 -3.24 -9.42
N ARG A 127 -11.50 -2.00 -9.03
CA ARG A 127 -11.73 -0.81 -9.87
C ARG A 127 -10.55 -0.45 -10.78
N GLY A 128 -9.48 -1.25 -10.77
CA GLY A 128 -8.34 -1.09 -11.67
C GLY A 128 -7.26 -0.14 -11.16
N CYS A 129 -7.26 0.21 -9.86
CA CYS A 129 -6.16 0.94 -9.29
C CYS A 129 -4.87 0.12 -9.35
N SER A 130 -3.78 0.73 -9.84
CA SER A 130 -2.52 0.06 -10.14
C SER A 130 -1.40 0.34 -9.14
N SER A 131 -1.73 0.99 -8.04
CA SER A 131 -0.74 1.37 -7.04
C SER A 131 -0.04 0.16 -6.43
N PRO A 132 1.29 0.07 -6.45
CA PRO A 132 2.04 -1.00 -5.79
C PRO A 132 1.84 -1.00 -4.27
N TYR A 133 1.53 0.14 -3.68
CA TYR A 133 1.31 0.29 -2.24
C TYR A 133 0.08 -0.46 -1.74
N LEU A 134 -0.95 -0.64 -2.57
CA LEU A 134 -2.11 -1.47 -2.24
C LEU A 134 -1.71 -2.91 -1.93
N TYR A 135 -0.75 -3.44 -2.67
CA TYR A 135 -0.27 -4.82 -2.52
C TYR A 135 0.63 -4.97 -1.30
N ILE A 136 1.52 -4.01 -1.08
CA ILE A 136 2.43 -4.00 0.07
C ILE A 136 1.60 -3.93 1.37
N GLU A 137 0.61 -3.05 1.42
CA GLU A 137 -0.23 -2.90 2.60
C GLU A 137 -1.12 -4.13 2.81
N ALA A 138 -1.70 -4.70 1.75
CA ALA A 138 -2.44 -5.96 1.85
C ALA A 138 -1.57 -7.06 2.47
N TYR A 139 -0.32 -7.19 2.06
CA TYR A 139 0.62 -8.13 2.64
C TYR A 139 0.85 -7.90 4.13
N TYR A 140 1.11 -6.66 4.55
CA TYR A 140 1.30 -6.34 5.96
C TYR A 140 0.07 -6.68 6.80
N LEU A 141 -1.12 -6.38 6.31
CA LEU A 141 -2.38 -6.70 7.00
C LEU A 141 -2.55 -8.21 7.17
N ILE A 142 -2.26 -8.98 6.13
CA ILE A 142 -2.35 -10.43 6.14
C ILE A 142 -1.30 -11.05 7.07
N SER A 143 -0.08 -10.56 7.05
CA SER A 143 1.00 -11.06 7.92
C SER A 143 0.71 -10.84 9.41
N GLN A 144 -0.08 -9.82 9.74
CA GLN A 144 -0.50 -9.53 11.11
C GLN A 144 -1.70 -10.36 11.57
N ASP A 145 -2.58 -10.76 10.64
CA ASP A 145 -3.75 -11.60 10.94
C ASP A 145 -3.85 -12.80 9.98
N PRO A 146 -3.26 -13.95 10.35
CA PRO A 146 -3.29 -15.15 9.52
C PRO A 146 -4.69 -15.68 9.20
N TYR A 147 -5.73 -15.31 9.97
CA TYR A 147 -7.11 -15.71 9.66
C TYR A 147 -7.66 -15.04 8.41
N LEU A 148 -7.16 -13.84 8.07
CA LEU A 148 -7.51 -13.14 6.84
C LEU A 148 -7.03 -13.89 5.58
N ILE A 149 -6.03 -14.74 5.68
CA ILE A 149 -5.45 -15.51 4.59
C ILE A 149 -6.48 -16.43 3.95
N LYS A 150 -7.35 -17.09 4.74
CA LYS A 150 -8.35 -18.03 4.20
C LYS A 150 -9.41 -17.36 3.32
N GLU A 151 -9.75 -16.13 3.59
CA GLU A 151 -10.68 -15.36 2.78
C GLU A 151 -10.02 -14.73 1.52
N LEU A 152 -8.70 -14.71 1.50
CA LEU A 152 -7.90 -13.98 0.53
C LEU A 152 -7.29 -14.86 -0.54
N SER A 153 -7.19 -16.17 -0.35
CA SER A 153 -6.42 -17.08 -1.18
C SER A 153 -6.68 -16.94 -2.70
N VAL A 154 -7.92 -16.76 -3.11
CA VAL A 154 -8.28 -16.53 -4.55
C VAL A 154 -8.05 -15.08 -4.97
N PHE A 155 -8.15 -14.17 -4.04
CA PHE A 155 -8.07 -12.73 -4.31
C PHE A 155 -6.63 -12.23 -4.35
N GLU A 156 -5.77 -12.68 -3.47
CA GLU A 156 -4.34 -12.39 -3.50
C GLU A 156 -3.70 -12.83 -4.81
N LEU A 157 -4.06 -14.01 -5.29
CA LEU A 157 -3.59 -14.48 -6.58
C LEU A 157 -3.98 -13.56 -7.74
N ARG A 158 -5.14 -12.91 -7.66
CA ARG A 158 -5.55 -11.88 -8.64
C ARG A 158 -4.75 -10.58 -8.48
N ILE A 159 -4.56 -10.11 -7.26
CA ILE A 159 -3.74 -8.94 -6.96
C ILE A 159 -2.31 -9.18 -7.46
N LEU A 160 -1.73 -10.31 -7.07
CA LEU A 160 -0.36 -10.66 -7.37
C LEU A 160 -0.17 -10.90 -8.88
N SER A 161 -1.10 -11.56 -9.58
CA SER A 161 -1.03 -11.71 -11.04
C SER A 161 -1.09 -10.36 -11.75
N TRP A 162 -1.78 -9.42 -11.17
CA TRP A 162 -1.87 -8.07 -11.70
C TRP A 162 -0.59 -7.26 -11.47
N ALA A 163 0.02 -7.36 -10.28
CA ALA A 163 1.32 -6.76 -9.97
C ALA A 163 2.42 -7.27 -10.92
N VAL A 164 2.45 -8.56 -11.22
CA VAL A 164 3.37 -9.15 -12.20
C VAL A 164 3.13 -8.58 -13.60
N LYS A 165 1.88 -8.53 -14.06
CA LYS A 165 1.52 -7.98 -15.39
C LYS A 165 1.92 -6.52 -15.55
N LYS A 166 1.86 -5.72 -14.47
CA LYS A 166 2.22 -4.30 -14.47
C LYS A 166 3.71 -4.05 -14.16
N LYS A 167 4.51 -5.11 -14.00
CA LYS A 167 5.92 -5.03 -13.59
C LYS A 167 6.12 -4.25 -12.28
N ALA A 168 5.11 -4.28 -11.41
CA ALA A 168 5.12 -3.63 -10.11
C ALA A 168 5.57 -4.57 -8.98
N LEU A 169 6.12 -5.73 -9.32
CA LEU A 169 6.59 -6.70 -8.36
C LEU A 169 7.89 -6.21 -7.71
N THR A 170 7.85 -5.97 -6.40
CA THR A 170 9.03 -5.67 -5.58
C THR A 170 9.56 -6.93 -4.92
N LYS A 171 10.76 -6.87 -4.30
CA LYS A 171 11.35 -7.99 -3.56
C LYS A 171 10.47 -8.40 -2.38
N GLU A 172 9.91 -7.44 -1.66
CA GLU A 172 9.00 -7.65 -0.54
C GLU A 172 7.72 -8.36 -1.00
N LEU A 173 7.16 -7.91 -2.13
CA LEU A 173 5.97 -8.52 -2.70
C LEU A 173 6.24 -9.93 -3.24
N ALA A 174 7.42 -10.17 -3.83
CA ALA A 174 7.84 -11.50 -4.25
C ALA A 174 7.89 -12.48 -3.06
N GLY A 175 8.48 -12.06 -1.93
CA GLY A 175 8.48 -12.85 -0.69
C GLY A 175 7.06 -13.17 -0.20
N ALA A 176 6.17 -12.18 -0.24
CA ALA A 176 4.77 -12.33 0.14
C ALA A 176 4.02 -13.36 -0.71
N ILE A 177 4.31 -13.43 -2.01
CA ILE A 177 3.71 -14.45 -2.91
C ILE A 177 4.04 -15.86 -2.45
N PHE A 178 5.30 -16.10 -2.08
CA PHE A 178 5.71 -17.44 -1.64
C PHE A 178 5.03 -17.84 -0.34
N GLU A 179 4.90 -16.94 0.63
CA GLU A 179 4.19 -17.20 1.88
C GLU A 179 2.70 -17.47 1.65
N ALA A 180 2.02 -16.65 0.83
CA ALA A 180 0.60 -16.80 0.53
C ALA A 180 0.29 -18.12 -0.19
N VAL A 181 1.13 -18.55 -1.11
CA VAL A 181 0.93 -19.80 -1.87
C VAL A 181 1.06 -21.05 -1.00
N ASP A 182 1.97 -21.06 -0.04
CA ASP A 182 2.13 -22.22 0.88
C ASP A 182 0.85 -22.43 1.71
N LEU A 183 0.09 -21.40 1.96
CA LEU A 183 -1.14 -21.42 2.73
C LEU A 183 -2.41 -21.72 1.92
N ALA A 184 -2.42 -21.44 0.62
CA ALA A 184 -3.62 -21.48 -0.23
C ALA A 184 -4.09 -22.86 -0.69
N GLY A 185 -3.27 -23.91 -0.61
CA GLY A 185 -3.68 -25.32 -0.67
C GLY A 185 -4.30 -25.84 -1.95
N GLY A 186 -4.03 -25.29 -3.14
CA GLY A 186 -4.53 -25.83 -4.42
C GLY A 186 -3.61 -25.52 -5.58
N PHE A 187 -3.64 -26.32 -6.68
CA PHE A 187 -2.82 -26.06 -7.85
C PHE A 187 -3.60 -25.26 -8.92
N ASP A 188 -3.07 -24.09 -9.32
CA ASP A 188 -3.51 -23.30 -10.47
C ASP A 188 -2.27 -22.91 -11.30
N ASN A 189 -2.36 -23.04 -12.62
CA ASN A 189 -1.27 -22.64 -13.53
C ASN A 189 -0.85 -21.17 -13.37
N ARG A 190 -1.80 -20.29 -13.04
CA ARG A 190 -1.52 -18.86 -12.81
C ARG A 190 -0.65 -18.66 -11.58
N VAL A 191 -0.83 -19.50 -10.57
CA VAL A 191 0.00 -19.50 -9.36
C VAL A 191 1.43 -19.91 -9.70
N TYR A 192 1.59 -20.93 -10.53
CA TYR A 192 2.90 -21.38 -10.99
C TYR A 192 3.65 -20.26 -11.76
N GLU A 193 2.96 -19.58 -12.68
CA GLU A 193 3.54 -18.43 -13.40
C GLU A 193 3.94 -17.30 -12.44
N LEU A 194 3.13 -17.05 -11.41
CA LEU A 194 3.41 -16.06 -10.38
C LEU A 194 4.64 -16.42 -9.54
N LEU A 195 4.73 -17.67 -9.08
CA LEU A 195 5.87 -18.16 -8.32
C LEU A 195 7.17 -18.07 -9.12
N THR A 196 7.11 -18.40 -10.43
CA THR A 196 8.25 -18.30 -11.33
C THR A 196 8.70 -16.84 -11.48
N ALA A 197 7.77 -15.93 -11.73
CA ALA A 197 8.08 -14.50 -11.83
C ALA A 197 8.61 -13.91 -10.51
N ALA A 198 8.07 -14.34 -9.38
CA ALA A 198 8.56 -13.93 -8.06
C ALA A 198 9.98 -14.43 -7.80
N TYR A 199 10.30 -15.66 -8.19
CA TYR A 199 11.64 -16.21 -8.08
C TYR A 199 12.66 -15.45 -8.94
N GLU A 200 12.30 -15.01 -10.13
CA GLU A 200 13.19 -14.20 -10.98
C GLU A 200 13.61 -12.88 -10.29
N ILE A 201 12.75 -12.34 -9.43
CA ILE A 201 13.02 -11.11 -8.68
C ILE A 201 13.76 -11.39 -7.38
N CYS A 202 13.42 -12.48 -6.71
CA CYS A 202 13.99 -12.88 -5.43
C CYS A 202 14.44 -14.36 -5.47
N PRO A 203 15.62 -14.66 -6.04
CA PRO A 203 16.08 -16.04 -6.27
C PRO A 203 16.69 -16.66 -5.00
N GLU A 204 15.86 -16.95 -4.01
CA GLU A 204 16.29 -17.62 -2.78
C GLU A 204 16.03 -19.13 -2.83
N ALA A 205 16.91 -19.92 -2.22
CA ALA A 205 16.85 -21.38 -2.22
C ALA A 205 15.56 -21.92 -1.55
N GLU A 206 15.05 -21.20 -0.56
CA GLU A 206 13.81 -21.52 0.15
C GLU A 206 12.60 -21.52 -0.79
N TYR A 207 12.52 -20.55 -1.69
CA TYR A 207 11.42 -20.43 -2.66
C TYR A 207 11.41 -21.56 -3.68
N VAL A 208 12.59 -22.10 -4.03
CA VAL A 208 12.67 -23.32 -4.88
C VAL A 208 11.96 -24.49 -4.21
N SER A 209 12.15 -24.67 -2.90
CA SER A 209 11.46 -25.70 -2.13
C SER A 209 9.94 -25.53 -2.14
N ILE A 210 9.45 -24.29 -2.04
CA ILE A 210 8.02 -23.99 -2.10
C ILE A 210 7.47 -24.30 -3.50
N ILE A 211 8.17 -23.92 -4.57
CA ILE A 211 7.77 -24.24 -5.95
C ILE A 211 7.71 -25.74 -6.17
N CYS A 212 8.71 -26.50 -5.73
CA CYS A 212 8.73 -27.95 -5.83
C CYS A 212 7.54 -28.59 -5.07
N SER A 213 7.29 -28.15 -3.84
CA SER A 213 6.15 -28.62 -3.04
C SER A 213 4.81 -28.33 -3.71
N TYR A 214 4.67 -27.18 -4.31
CA TYR A 214 3.49 -26.77 -5.05
C TYR A 214 3.25 -27.63 -6.30
N LEU A 215 4.30 -27.93 -7.07
CA LEU A 215 4.22 -28.80 -8.25
C LEU A 215 3.85 -30.25 -7.88
N ILE A 216 4.37 -30.76 -6.77
CA ILE A 216 4.01 -32.08 -6.25
C ILE A 216 2.53 -32.14 -5.89
N LYS A 217 2.02 -31.16 -5.16
CA LYS A 217 0.59 -31.07 -4.79
C LYS A 217 -0.33 -31.04 -6.01
N GLY A 218 0.12 -30.49 -7.11
CA GLY A 218 -0.63 -30.37 -8.35
C GLY A 218 -0.57 -31.55 -9.31
N HIS A 219 0.16 -32.61 -8.98
CA HIS A 219 0.43 -33.76 -9.87
C HIS A 219 0.92 -33.33 -11.26
N LYS A 220 1.71 -32.26 -11.34
CA LYS A 220 2.11 -31.69 -12.63
C LYS A 220 3.53 -32.05 -13.02
N ASN A 221 3.55 -32.38 -14.27
CA ASN A 221 4.56 -32.56 -15.30
C ASN A 221 6.02 -32.67 -14.79
N ASP A 222 6.53 -33.86 -14.91
CA ASP A 222 7.89 -34.27 -14.54
C ASP A 222 8.98 -33.28 -15.00
N THR A 223 8.84 -32.65 -16.16
CA THR A 223 9.84 -31.72 -16.71
C THR A 223 9.97 -30.40 -15.92
N CYS A 224 8.86 -29.80 -15.50
CA CYS A 224 8.90 -28.57 -14.69
C CYS A 224 9.43 -28.86 -13.28
N PHE A 225 9.03 -29.99 -12.71
CA PHE A 225 9.51 -30.42 -11.40
C PHE A 225 11.01 -30.71 -11.42
N HIS A 226 11.50 -31.44 -12.41
CA HIS A 226 12.94 -31.72 -12.54
C HIS A 226 13.79 -30.46 -12.65
N LYS A 227 13.38 -29.48 -13.44
CA LYS A 227 14.08 -28.20 -13.54
C LYS A 227 14.24 -27.53 -12.17
N TRP A 228 13.16 -27.43 -11.40
CA TRP A 228 13.22 -26.77 -10.09
C TRP A 228 13.95 -27.60 -9.05
N PHE A 229 13.83 -28.91 -9.11
CA PHE A 229 14.55 -29.84 -8.24
C PHE A 229 16.05 -29.77 -8.44
N GLU A 230 16.52 -29.77 -9.68
CA GLU A 230 17.94 -29.62 -10.03
C GLU A 230 18.48 -28.28 -9.54
N LEU A 231 17.72 -27.18 -9.75
CA LEU A 231 18.07 -25.85 -9.25
C LEU A 231 18.17 -25.82 -7.70
N GLY A 232 17.32 -26.55 -7.01
CA GLY A 232 17.35 -26.69 -5.56
C GLY A 232 18.59 -27.42 -5.07
N ILE A 233 19.01 -28.47 -5.78
CA ILE A 233 20.26 -29.20 -5.49
C ILE A 233 21.49 -28.30 -5.71
N GLU A 234 21.56 -27.59 -6.82
CA GLU A 234 22.65 -26.64 -7.11
C GLU A 234 22.78 -25.54 -6.06
N ASN A 235 21.65 -24.99 -5.61
CA ASN A 235 21.64 -23.96 -4.58
C ASN A 235 22.07 -24.50 -3.21
N LYS A 236 21.70 -25.74 -2.84
CA LYS A 236 22.21 -26.39 -1.62
C LYS A 236 23.71 -26.68 -1.68
N LEU A 237 24.22 -27.10 -2.82
CA LEU A 237 25.64 -27.35 -2.99
C LEU A 237 26.46 -26.04 -2.89
N ARG A 238 25.93 -24.89 -3.34
CA ARG A 238 26.57 -23.58 -3.17
C ARG A 238 26.61 -23.08 -1.73
N LEU A 239 25.66 -23.52 -0.89
CA LEU A 239 25.65 -23.16 0.54
C LEU A 239 26.57 -24.04 1.40
N LEU A 240 27.11 -25.13 0.84
CA LEU A 240 28.03 -26.05 1.50
C LEU A 240 29.50 -25.83 1.13
N VAL A 241 29.79 -24.88 0.25
CA VAL A 241 31.11 -24.40 -0.16
C VAL A 241 31.35 -23.00 0.36
#